data_bc1e4dbefe65fb6eac5892080e3ab6c2
#
_entry.id   bc1e4dbefe65fb6eac5892080e3ab6c2
#
_cell.length_a   1.000
_cell.length_b   1.000
_cell.length_c   1.000
_cell.angle_alpha   90.00
_cell.angle_beta   90.00
_cell.angle_gamma   90.00
#
_symmetry.space_group_name_H-M   'P 1'
#
loop_
_entity.id
_entity.type
_entity.pdbx_description
1 polymer ?
#
loop_
_entity_poly.entity_id
_entity_poly.type
_entity_poly.pdbx_seq_one_letter_code
_entity_poly.pdbx_strand_id
1 'polypeptide(L)'
;MPLFSPITFALPKVPKRQVMGSLDNYDKDEILALKKTKDNFINVIHPQDTRSRNSNQVREMWINFLKNEWYSESANPCFFFYKICSPKFQTIGFLGGVCTSDIRSNTITKHEKTYHNRVNYMAEYIKTVQIQAEPVMVIHETPIPHEIQASEIEKNDSLCDFEFEGVRHQLWKLNFRQSKSLENWAKKQSHFHLADGHHRIQCMVNLSQEIQKPLFPLSYLVHQSQIKLHSFVWYSNAILSEDTFLRLKQIFIKQGGLALTELKVSTNQYPLVIQIRQLWFGFTKEAIKSENIPDFITHSILSSFSELQSELNYKPNTSNSWTKMTSKNQLAFYMKPFSKSYL
;
A
#
# COMPACT_ATOMS: atom_id res chain seq x y z
N MET A 1 -1.86 -23.80 6.87
CA MET A 1 -1.88 -23.69 5.40
C MET A 1 -2.79 -22.51 5.05
N PRO A 2 -2.34 -21.54 4.29
CA PRO A 2 -3.13 -20.34 4.02
C PRO A 2 -4.36 -20.65 3.16
N LEU A 3 -5.48 -19.96 3.47
CA LEU A 3 -6.70 -20.01 2.69
C LEU A 3 -6.78 -18.77 1.80
N PHE A 4 -6.97 -19.00 0.51
CA PHE A 4 -7.29 -17.97 -0.47
C PHE A 4 -8.62 -18.32 -1.11
N SER A 5 -9.65 -17.50 -0.91
CA SER A 5 -11.03 -17.82 -1.22
C SER A 5 -11.65 -16.83 -2.20
N PRO A 6 -12.62 -17.26 -3.01
CA PRO A 6 -13.39 -16.34 -3.84
C PRO A 6 -14.21 -15.41 -2.96
N ILE A 7 -14.39 -14.17 -3.41
CA ILE A 7 -15.19 -13.15 -2.72
C ILE A 7 -16.15 -12.47 -3.69
N THR A 8 -17.13 -11.73 -3.18
CA THR A 8 -18.01 -10.89 -3.99
C THR A 8 -17.29 -9.60 -4.35
N PHE A 9 -17.31 -9.24 -5.61
CA PHE A 9 -16.71 -8.00 -6.14
C PHE A 9 -17.80 -7.09 -6.67
N ALA A 10 -17.56 -5.78 -6.54
CA ALA A 10 -18.29 -4.76 -7.27
C ALA A 10 -17.36 -4.13 -8.32
N LEU A 11 -17.80 -4.14 -9.57
CA LEU A 11 -17.02 -3.62 -10.69
C LEU A 11 -17.71 -2.41 -11.33
N PRO A 12 -16.94 -1.39 -11.74
CA PRO A 12 -17.46 -0.23 -12.45
C PRO A 12 -17.95 -0.63 -13.85
N LYS A 13 -19.06 -0.06 -14.32
CA LYS A 13 -19.54 -0.27 -15.70
C LYS A 13 -18.70 0.45 -16.75
N VAL A 14 -18.15 1.62 -16.41
CA VAL A 14 -17.29 2.44 -17.28
C VAL A 14 -16.00 2.78 -16.53
N PRO A 15 -15.06 1.83 -16.41
CA PRO A 15 -13.89 1.94 -15.53
C PRO A 15 -13.10 3.23 -15.71
N LYS A 16 -12.76 3.59 -16.94
CA LYS A 16 -11.89 4.74 -17.27
C LYS A 16 -12.30 6.06 -16.59
N ARG A 17 -13.61 6.28 -16.34
CA ARG A 17 -14.08 7.50 -15.69
C ARG A 17 -14.53 7.30 -14.25
N GLN A 18 -14.82 6.05 -13.87
CA GLN A 18 -15.41 5.71 -12.56
C GLN A 18 -14.37 5.33 -11.51
N VAL A 19 -13.17 4.91 -11.93
CA VAL A 19 -12.08 4.62 -11.00
C VAL A 19 -11.31 5.89 -10.64
N MET A 20 -10.52 5.77 -9.58
CA MET A 20 -9.55 6.77 -9.16
C MET A 20 -8.34 6.09 -8.54
N GLY A 21 -7.23 6.80 -8.43
CA GLY A 21 -6.05 6.40 -7.68
C GLY A 21 -6.21 6.59 -6.17
N SER A 22 -5.11 6.41 -5.42
CA SER A 22 -5.10 6.74 -3.99
C SER A 22 -5.36 8.23 -3.76
N LEU A 23 -6.18 8.57 -2.75
CA LEU A 23 -6.46 9.96 -2.39
C LEU A 23 -5.21 10.79 -2.12
N ASP A 24 -4.17 10.17 -1.60
CA ASP A 24 -2.90 10.83 -1.28
C ASP A 24 -2.14 11.34 -2.54
N ASN A 25 -2.56 10.89 -3.72
CA ASN A 25 -1.97 11.31 -4.99
C ASN A 25 -2.58 12.60 -5.57
N TYR A 26 -3.72 13.06 -5.03
CA TYR A 26 -4.47 14.19 -5.56
C TYR A 26 -4.37 15.42 -4.65
N ASP A 27 -4.23 16.59 -5.28
CA ASP A 27 -4.42 17.85 -4.58
C ASP A 27 -5.92 18.24 -4.49
N LYS A 28 -6.22 19.37 -3.83
CA LYS A 28 -7.60 19.82 -3.62
C LYS A 28 -8.33 20.11 -4.94
N ASP A 29 -7.64 20.70 -5.90
CA ASP A 29 -8.25 21.12 -7.18
C ASP A 29 -8.52 19.87 -8.04
N GLU A 30 -7.63 18.90 -8.03
CA GLU A 30 -7.81 17.60 -8.68
C GLU A 30 -8.99 16.81 -8.07
N ILE A 31 -9.12 16.79 -6.74
CA ILE A 31 -10.27 16.20 -6.06
C ILE A 31 -11.58 16.87 -6.50
N LEU A 32 -11.61 18.21 -6.53
CA LEU A 32 -12.79 18.96 -6.99
C LEU A 32 -13.12 18.68 -8.46
N ALA A 33 -12.10 18.51 -9.30
CA ALA A 33 -12.30 18.13 -10.70
C ALA A 33 -12.90 16.73 -10.85
N LEU A 34 -12.39 15.73 -10.12
CA LEU A 34 -12.93 14.37 -10.11
C LEU A 34 -14.38 14.34 -9.63
N LYS A 35 -14.73 15.12 -8.61
CA LYS A 35 -16.11 15.21 -8.07
C LYS A 35 -17.14 15.70 -9.06
N LYS A 36 -16.76 16.47 -10.10
CA LYS A 36 -17.69 16.89 -11.17
C LYS A 36 -18.24 15.69 -11.95
N THR A 37 -17.53 14.57 -11.96
CA THR A 37 -17.98 13.31 -12.58
C THR A 37 -18.79 12.52 -11.55
N LYS A 38 -20.13 12.61 -11.65
CA LYS A 38 -21.07 12.09 -10.62
C LYS A 38 -20.84 10.60 -10.27
N ASP A 39 -20.48 9.77 -11.24
CA ASP A 39 -20.24 8.34 -11.11
C ASP A 39 -18.77 7.99 -10.84
N ASN A 40 -17.89 8.99 -10.60
CA ASN A 40 -16.52 8.70 -10.15
C ASN A 40 -16.51 8.29 -8.68
N PHE A 41 -15.71 7.26 -8.35
CA PHE A 41 -15.63 6.65 -7.02
C PHE A 41 -15.21 7.63 -5.92
N ILE A 42 -14.56 8.75 -6.26
CA ILE A 42 -14.27 9.86 -5.33
C ILE A 42 -15.52 10.31 -4.56
N ASN A 43 -16.69 10.29 -5.21
CA ASN A 43 -17.95 10.69 -4.60
C ASN A 43 -18.46 9.69 -3.56
N VAL A 44 -18.00 8.43 -3.59
CA VAL A 44 -18.27 7.45 -2.54
C VAL A 44 -17.38 7.70 -1.34
N ILE A 45 -16.07 7.76 -1.55
CA ILE A 45 -15.10 7.82 -0.45
C ILE A 45 -14.89 9.21 0.13
N HIS A 46 -15.34 10.25 -0.59
CA HIS A 46 -15.25 11.65 -0.18
C HIS A 46 -16.53 12.42 -0.55
N PRO A 47 -17.70 12.06 0.02
CA PRO A 47 -19.00 12.54 -0.43
C PRO A 47 -19.21 14.04 -0.23
N GLN A 48 -18.54 14.67 0.76
CA GLN A 48 -18.63 16.10 1.04
C GLN A 48 -17.25 16.73 1.24
N ASP A 49 -17.17 18.07 1.12
CA ASP A 49 -15.93 18.85 1.36
C ASP A 49 -15.57 19.02 2.84
N THR A 50 -16.21 18.28 3.74
CA THR A 50 -15.99 18.36 5.17
C THR A 50 -14.76 17.56 5.60
N ARG A 51 -14.00 18.10 6.53
CA ARG A 51 -12.78 17.46 7.08
C ARG A 51 -13.04 16.15 7.82
N SER A 52 -14.28 15.83 8.18
CA SER A 52 -14.68 14.59 8.83
C SER A 52 -15.40 13.67 7.84
N ARG A 53 -14.84 12.49 7.57
CA ARG A 53 -15.52 11.44 6.81
C ARG A 53 -16.67 10.89 7.65
N ASN A 54 -17.91 11.14 7.24
CA ASN A 54 -19.07 10.50 7.82
C ASN A 54 -19.28 9.14 7.14
N SER A 55 -19.00 8.07 7.86
CA SER A 55 -19.11 6.69 7.35
C SER A 55 -20.52 6.33 6.86
N ASN A 56 -21.56 6.88 7.48
CA ASN A 56 -22.95 6.67 7.03
C ASN A 56 -23.18 7.30 5.65
N GLN A 57 -22.69 8.50 5.41
CA GLN A 57 -22.80 9.14 4.09
C GLN A 57 -22.05 8.35 3.01
N VAL A 58 -20.87 7.82 3.33
CA VAL A 58 -20.13 6.93 2.41
C VAL A 58 -20.97 5.70 2.07
N ARG A 59 -21.61 5.08 3.08
CA ARG A 59 -22.50 3.92 2.90
C ARG A 59 -23.72 4.26 2.03
N GLU A 60 -24.38 5.38 2.28
CA GLU A 60 -25.53 5.86 1.50
C GLU A 60 -25.12 6.14 0.05
N MET A 61 -23.98 6.79 -0.16
CA MET A 61 -23.48 7.07 -1.50
C MET A 61 -23.16 5.78 -2.25
N TRP A 62 -22.56 4.78 -1.60
CA TRP A 62 -22.32 3.48 -2.20
C TRP A 62 -23.62 2.80 -2.63
N ILE A 63 -24.66 2.80 -1.77
CA ILE A 63 -25.98 2.27 -2.13
C ILE A 63 -26.54 2.99 -3.37
N ASN A 64 -26.38 4.32 -3.46
CA ASN A 64 -26.81 5.08 -4.64
C ASN A 64 -26.03 4.70 -5.89
N PHE A 65 -24.73 4.40 -5.79
CA PHE A 65 -23.92 3.92 -6.92
C PHE A 65 -24.45 2.59 -7.46
N LEU A 66 -24.84 1.67 -6.59
CA LEU A 66 -25.45 0.39 -6.98
C LEU A 66 -26.84 0.60 -7.60
N LYS A 67 -27.69 1.44 -6.98
CA LYS A 67 -29.05 1.75 -7.52
C LYS A 67 -29.02 2.39 -8.90
N ASN A 68 -28.04 3.26 -9.17
CA ASN A 68 -27.82 3.87 -10.46
C ASN A 68 -27.11 2.94 -11.46
N GLU A 69 -26.80 1.72 -11.04
CA GLU A 69 -26.08 0.75 -11.83
C GLU A 69 -24.71 1.27 -12.36
N TRP A 70 -24.10 2.21 -11.69
CA TRP A 70 -22.73 2.65 -12.04
C TRP A 70 -21.68 1.59 -11.69
N TYR A 71 -21.97 0.82 -10.64
CA TYR A 71 -21.25 -0.39 -10.27
C TYR A 71 -22.20 -1.58 -10.21
N SER A 72 -21.69 -2.77 -10.50
CA SER A 72 -22.45 -4.01 -10.40
C SER A 72 -21.70 -5.03 -9.55
N GLU A 73 -22.41 -5.63 -8.60
CA GLU A 73 -21.87 -6.72 -7.79
C GLU A 73 -21.88 -8.04 -8.54
N SER A 74 -20.88 -8.87 -8.32
CA SER A 74 -20.87 -10.24 -8.86
C SER A 74 -21.96 -11.06 -8.17
N ALA A 75 -22.77 -11.80 -8.97
CA ALA A 75 -23.86 -12.64 -8.45
C ALA A 75 -23.38 -13.72 -7.48
N ASN A 76 -22.16 -14.20 -7.66
CA ASN A 76 -21.52 -15.22 -6.82
C ASN A 76 -20.08 -14.81 -6.50
N PRO A 77 -19.53 -15.27 -5.35
CA PRO A 77 -18.11 -15.14 -5.07
C PRO A 77 -17.26 -15.72 -6.20
N CYS A 78 -16.21 -15.02 -6.59
CA CYS A 78 -15.32 -15.42 -7.68
C CYS A 78 -13.88 -14.97 -7.41
N PHE A 79 -12.96 -15.40 -8.26
CA PHE A 79 -11.61 -14.87 -8.34
C PHE A 79 -11.45 -14.12 -9.65
N PHE A 80 -10.56 -13.13 -9.64
CA PHE A 80 -10.08 -12.53 -10.86
C PHE A 80 -8.57 -12.73 -10.99
N PHE A 81 -8.12 -12.97 -12.21
CA PHE A 81 -6.75 -12.71 -12.60
C PHE A 81 -6.65 -11.24 -12.98
N TYR A 82 -5.69 -10.53 -12.40
CA TYR A 82 -5.52 -9.09 -12.57
C TYR A 82 -4.12 -8.78 -13.05
N LYS A 83 -4.04 -8.07 -14.16
CA LYS A 83 -2.80 -7.62 -14.78
C LYS A 83 -2.76 -6.11 -14.80
N ILE A 84 -1.66 -5.58 -14.31
CA ILE A 84 -1.33 -4.15 -14.30
C ILE A 84 -0.09 -3.98 -15.16
N CYS A 85 -0.14 -3.12 -16.16
CA CYS A 85 0.95 -2.92 -17.10
C CYS A 85 1.20 -1.43 -17.35
N SER A 86 2.46 -1.02 -17.23
CA SER A 86 2.96 0.30 -17.61
C SER A 86 4.26 0.14 -18.42
N PRO A 87 4.77 1.21 -19.05
CA PRO A 87 6.07 1.15 -19.72
C PRO A 87 7.24 0.74 -18.82
N LYS A 88 7.11 0.91 -17.50
CA LYS A 88 8.18 0.67 -16.53
C LYS A 88 8.06 -0.65 -15.77
N PHE A 89 6.86 -1.21 -15.66
CA PHE A 89 6.62 -2.44 -14.90
C PHE A 89 5.39 -3.18 -15.40
N GLN A 90 5.36 -4.48 -15.13
CA GLN A 90 4.17 -5.31 -15.23
C GLN A 90 4.04 -6.10 -13.94
N THR A 91 2.82 -6.20 -13.45
CA THR A 91 2.49 -7.06 -12.29
C THR A 91 1.24 -7.86 -12.64
N ILE A 92 1.28 -9.17 -12.36
CA ILE A 92 0.15 -10.07 -12.54
C ILE A 92 -0.10 -10.86 -11.25
N GLY A 93 -1.35 -11.11 -10.96
CA GLY A 93 -1.74 -11.85 -9.76
C GLY A 93 -3.23 -12.13 -9.70
N PHE A 94 -3.69 -12.58 -8.55
CA PHE A 94 -5.07 -12.96 -8.33
C PHE A 94 -5.74 -12.05 -7.31
N LEU A 95 -6.97 -11.63 -7.60
CA LEU A 95 -7.84 -10.98 -6.65
C LEU A 95 -8.77 -12.02 -6.02
N GLY A 96 -8.83 -12.02 -4.71
CA GLY A 96 -9.64 -12.89 -3.86
C GLY A 96 -9.57 -12.42 -2.42
N GLY A 97 -9.84 -13.30 -1.46
CA GLY A 97 -9.77 -12.99 -0.03
C GLY A 97 -8.82 -13.93 0.71
N VAL A 98 -7.89 -13.39 1.49
CA VAL A 98 -7.11 -14.17 2.46
C VAL A 98 -7.88 -14.30 3.78
N CYS A 99 -7.72 -15.42 4.49
CA CYS A 99 -8.44 -15.63 5.75
C CYS A 99 -7.78 -14.85 6.91
N THR A 100 -8.58 -14.13 7.70
CA THR A 100 -8.08 -13.43 8.90
C THR A 100 -7.51 -14.39 9.96
N SER A 101 -7.95 -15.64 9.99
CA SER A 101 -7.38 -16.67 10.86
C SER A 101 -5.92 -16.96 10.55
N ASP A 102 -5.54 -16.89 9.28
CA ASP A 102 -4.18 -17.18 8.83
C ASP A 102 -3.18 -16.08 9.23
N ILE A 103 -3.67 -14.84 9.37
CA ILE A 103 -2.88 -13.74 9.95
C ILE A 103 -2.60 -14.00 11.44
N ARG A 104 -3.61 -14.48 12.19
CA ARG A 104 -3.46 -14.78 13.62
C ARG A 104 -2.55 -15.97 13.90
N SER A 105 -2.59 -16.98 13.04
CA SER A 105 -1.73 -18.17 13.14
C SER A 105 -0.33 -17.98 12.57
N ASN A 106 0.01 -16.76 12.08
CA ASN A 106 1.25 -16.48 11.35
C ASN A 106 1.47 -17.33 10.08
N THR A 107 0.42 -17.94 9.55
CA THR A 107 0.47 -18.58 8.23
C THR A 107 0.59 -17.53 7.12
N ILE A 108 0.10 -16.31 7.41
CA ILE A 108 0.43 -15.11 6.64
C ILE A 108 1.23 -14.19 7.55
N THR A 109 2.51 -14.02 7.23
CA THR A 109 3.45 -13.24 8.06
C THR A 109 3.33 -11.75 7.78
N LYS A 110 3.56 -10.95 8.81
CA LYS A 110 3.60 -9.48 8.75
C LYS A 110 4.99 -9.00 9.12
N HIS A 111 5.45 -7.94 8.49
CA HIS A 111 6.77 -7.33 8.78
C HIS A 111 6.67 -5.92 9.36
N GLU A 112 5.46 -5.35 9.46
CA GLU A 112 5.25 -3.98 9.95
C GLU A 112 4.31 -3.97 11.17
N LYS A 113 4.65 -3.14 12.17
CA LYS A 113 3.79 -2.86 13.32
C LYS A 113 2.67 -1.89 12.91
N THR A 114 1.50 -2.09 13.49
CA THR A 114 0.32 -1.25 13.21
C THR A 114 0.02 -0.29 14.37
N TYR A 115 -0.42 0.92 14.04
CA TYR A 115 -0.83 1.92 15.03
C TYR A 115 -2.27 1.65 15.46
N HIS A 116 -2.48 1.45 16.75
CA HIS A 116 -3.77 1.04 17.34
C HIS A 116 -4.92 1.99 16.99
N ASN A 117 -4.70 3.30 17.14
CA ASN A 117 -5.72 4.31 16.81
C ASN A 117 -6.16 4.26 15.34
N ARG A 118 -5.22 4.05 14.41
CA ARG A 118 -5.52 3.94 12.98
C ARG A 118 -6.31 2.68 12.68
N VAL A 119 -5.94 1.56 13.29
CA VAL A 119 -6.64 0.26 13.14
C VAL A 119 -8.07 0.37 13.64
N ASN A 120 -8.30 0.95 14.83
CA ASN A 120 -9.65 1.09 15.40
C ASN A 120 -10.52 2.00 14.53
N TYR A 121 -10.00 3.13 14.08
CA TYR A 121 -10.72 4.01 13.16
C TYR A 121 -11.15 3.29 11.88
N MET A 122 -10.23 2.52 11.27
CA MET A 122 -10.52 1.75 10.06
C MET A 122 -11.54 0.62 10.33
N ALA A 123 -11.49 -0.02 11.50
CA ALA A 123 -12.46 -1.06 11.87
C ALA A 123 -13.88 -0.49 11.96
N GLU A 124 -14.07 0.64 12.64
CA GLU A 124 -15.37 1.33 12.72
C GLU A 124 -15.86 1.79 11.33
N TYR A 125 -14.96 2.30 10.50
CA TYR A 125 -15.29 2.65 9.13
C TYR A 125 -15.79 1.43 8.33
N ILE A 126 -15.07 0.30 8.34
CA ILE A 126 -15.47 -0.91 7.62
C ILE A 126 -16.78 -1.50 8.14
N LYS A 127 -17.03 -1.48 9.46
CA LYS A 127 -18.32 -1.91 10.03
C LYS A 127 -19.51 -1.16 9.42
N THR A 128 -19.37 0.15 9.27
CA THR A 128 -20.42 1.02 8.75
C THR A 128 -20.55 0.90 7.23
N VAL A 129 -19.44 1.03 6.52
CA VAL A 129 -19.43 1.16 5.06
C VAL A 129 -19.63 -0.18 4.37
N GLN A 130 -19.07 -1.25 4.94
CA GLN A 130 -19.17 -2.64 4.46
C GLN A 130 -18.60 -2.86 3.04
N ILE A 131 -17.69 -2.00 2.60
CA ILE A 131 -16.92 -2.17 1.37
C ILE A 131 -15.43 -1.99 1.64
N GLN A 132 -14.62 -2.70 0.86
CA GLN A 132 -13.18 -2.53 0.82
C GLN A 132 -12.78 -2.12 -0.59
N ALA A 133 -12.26 -0.89 -0.75
CA ALA A 133 -11.92 -0.32 -2.04
C ALA A 133 -10.52 -0.69 -2.52
N GLU A 134 -9.60 -0.97 -1.60
CA GLU A 134 -8.21 -1.27 -1.90
C GLU A 134 -7.82 -2.66 -1.42
N PRO A 135 -7.23 -3.51 -2.28
CA PRO A 135 -6.72 -4.81 -1.85
C PRO A 135 -5.52 -4.66 -0.92
N VAL A 136 -5.34 -5.59 -0.01
CA VAL A 136 -4.05 -5.81 0.62
C VAL A 136 -3.16 -6.60 -0.34
N MET A 137 -1.85 -6.33 -0.35
CA MET A 137 -0.92 -7.06 -1.20
C MET A 137 -0.31 -8.24 -0.44
N VAL A 138 -0.47 -9.42 -1.01
CA VAL A 138 0.03 -10.68 -0.45
C VAL A 138 0.99 -11.34 -1.43
N ILE A 139 2.10 -11.85 -0.94
CA ILE A 139 3.18 -12.45 -1.74
C ILE A 139 3.21 -13.95 -1.54
N HIS A 140 3.41 -14.67 -2.65
CA HIS A 140 3.79 -16.09 -2.64
C HIS A 140 5.13 -16.31 -3.35
N GLU A 141 5.81 -17.41 -3.01
CA GLU A 141 7.15 -17.74 -3.51
C GLU A 141 7.14 -18.89 -4.52
N THR A 142 6.13 -19.73 -4.47
CA THR A 142 6.07 -20.96 -5.26
C THR A 142 5.42 -20.74 -6.62
N PRO A 143 5.81 -21.50 -7.66
CA PRO A 143 5.15 -21.47 -8.96
C PRO A 143 3.67 -21.84 -8.86
N ILE A 144 2.86 -21.18 -9.68
CA ILE A 144 1.44 -21.48 -9.84
C ILE A 144 1.21 -22.63 -10.86
N PRO A 145 0.13 -23.41 -10.72
CA PRO A 145 -0.25 -24.44 -11.71
C PRO A 145 -0.43 -23.88 -13.11
N HIS A 146 -0.16 -24.73 -14.12
CA HIS A 146 -0.21 -24.33 -15.53
C HIS A 146 -1.56 -23.74 -15.94
N GLU A 147 -2.66 -24.34 -15.52
CA GLU A 147 -4.03 -23.95 -15.87
C GLU A 147 -4.45 -22.56 -15.36
N ILE A 148 -3.70 -21.98 -14.42
CA ILE A 148 -3.91 -20.62 -13.90
C ILE A 148 -2.74 -19.67 -14.23
N GLN A 149 -1.84 -20.06 -15.13
CA GLN A 149 -0.82 -19.16 -15.66
C GLN A 149 -1.45 -18.14 -16.63
N ALA A 150 -0.81 -17.01 -16.76
CA ALA A 150 -1.23 -15.93 -17.66
C ALA A 150 -1.48 -16.42 -19.08
N SER A 151 -0.59 -17.29 -19.61
CA SER A 151 -0.70 -17.89 -20.95
C SER A 151 -1.98 -18.69 -21.19
N GLU A 152 -2.60 -19.23 -20.15
CA GLU A 152 -3.87 -19.96 -20.25
C GLU A 152 -5.09 -19.06 -20.04
N ILE A 153 -4.98 -18.09 -19.11
CA ILE A 153 -6.09 -17.20 -18.79
C ILE A 153 -6.30 -16.16 -19.91
N GLU A 154 -5.23 -15.61 -20.45
CA GLU A 154 -5.25 -14.56 -21.47
C GLU A 154 -5.69 -15.10 -22.87
N LYS A 155 -5.94 -16.40 -23.02
CA LYS A 155 -6.59 -16.97 -24.21
C LYS A 155 -8.05 -16.56 -24.34
N ASN A 156 -8.68 -16.15 -23.25
CA ASN A 156 -10.05 -15.66 -23.21
C ASN A 156 -10.08 -14.13 -23.23
N ASP A 157 -11.23 -13.58 -23.60
CA ASP A 157 -11.44 -12.14 -23.54
C ASP A 157 -11.42 -11.65 -22.08
N SER A 158 -10.78 -10.50 -21.86
CA SER A 158 -10.81 -9.85 -20.56
C SER A 158 -12.21 -9.29 -20.27
N LEU A 159 -12.66 -9.44 -19.04
CA LEU A 159 -13.89 -8.84 -18.57
C LEU A 159 -13.79 -7.30 -18.52
N CYS A 160 -12.59 -6.79 -18.29
CA CYS A 160 -12.33 -5.37 -18.16
C CYS A 160 -10.92 -5.08 -18.69
N ASP A 161 -10.80 -4.08 -19.57
CA ASP A 161 -9.54 -3.60 -20.14
C ASP A 161 -9.62 -2.09 -20.32
N PHE A 162 -8.83 -1.36 -19.57
CA PHE A 162 -8.81 0.10 -19.64
C PHE A 162 -7.44 0.66 -19.23
N GLU A 163 -7.18 1.89 -19.66
CA GLU A 163 -6.03 2.66 -19.25
C GLU A 163 -6.44 3.79 -18.30
N PHE A 164 -5.72 3.91 -17.20
CA PHE A 164 -5.89 4.95 -16.20
C PHE A 164 -4.51 5.47 -15.75
N GLU A 165 -4.29 6.78 -15.87
CA GLU A 165 -3.03 7.47 -15.51
C GLU A 165 -1.77 6.83 -16.12
N GLY A 166 -1.86 6.40 -17.40
CA GLY A 166 -0.74 5.76 -18.12
C GLY A 166 -0.46 4.32 -17.70
N VAL A 167 -1.37 3.71 -16.97
CA VAL A 167 -1.32 2.30 -16.53
C VAL A 167 -2.51 1.55 -17.13
N ARG A 168 -2.24 0.44 -17.81
CA ARG A 168 -3.28 -0.45 -18.34
C ARG A 168 -3.67 -1.47 -17.28
N HIS A 169 -4.97 -1.65 -17.08
CA HIS A 169 -5.59 -2.55 -16.13
C HIS A 169 -6.45 -3.56 -16.87
N GLN A 170 -6.19 -4.85 -16.67
CA GLN A 170 -6.92 -5.92 -17.33
C GLN A 170 -7.38 -6.96 -16.30
N LEU A 171 -8.65 -7.35 -16.36
CA LEU A 171 -9.27 -8.35 -15.47
C LEU A 171 -9.86 -9.50 -16.26
N TRP A 172 -9.59 -10.72 -15.82
CA TRP A 172 -10.23 -11.95 -16.29
C TRP A 172 -10.88 -12.66 -15.10
N LYS A 173 -12.14 -13.02 -15.24
CA LYS A 173 -12.83 -13.86 -14.26
C LYS A 173 -12.37 -15.30 -14.42
N LEU A 174 -11.93 -15.93 -13.33
CA LEU A 174 -11.55 -17.33 -13.37
C LEU A 174 -12.80 -18.23 -13.53
N ASN A 175 -12.70 -19.23 -14.39
CA ASN A 175 -13.71 -20.27 -14.50
C ASN A 175 -13.65 -21.23 -13.30
N PHE A 176 -14.60 -22.16 -13.20
CA PHE A 176 -14.70 -23.11 -12.08
C PHE A 176 -13.43 -23.95 -11.90
N ARG A 177 -12.87 -24.50 -12.99
CA ARG A 177 -11.66 -25.33 -12.95
C ARG A 177 -10.45 -24.53 -12.46
N GLN A 178 -10.25 -23.33 -13.00
CA GLN A 178 -9.18 -22.41 -12.60
C GLN A 178 -9.32 -21.99 -11.14
N SER A 179 -10.54 -21.67 -10.70
CA SER A 179 -10.82 -21.31 -9.30
C SER A 179 -10.47 -22.45 -8.34
N LYS A 180 -10.84 -23.70 -8.66
CA LYS A 180 -10.50 -24.88 -7.86
C LYS A 180 -8.99 -25.16 -7.86
N SER A 181 -8.32 -24.96 -8.99
CA SER A 181 -6.86 -25.09 -9.08
C SER A 181 -6.18 -24.08 -8.16
N LEU A 182 -6.61 -22.81 -8.17
CA LEU A 182 -6.07 -21.75 -7.32
C LEU A 182 -6.29 -22.04 -5.82
N GLU A 183 -7.51 -22.43 -5.42
CA GLU A 183 -7.81 -22.80 -4.03
C GLU A 183 -6.94 -23.97 -3.56
N ASN A 184 -6.84 -25.03 -4.37
CA ASN A 184 -6.07 -26.23 -4.02
C ASN A 184 -4.57 -25.94 -3.97
N TRP A 185 -4.07 -25.09 -4.84
CA TRP A 185 -2.69 -24.66 -4.83
C TRP A 185 -2.40 -23.82 -3.57
N ALA A 186 -3.25 -22.84 -3.23
CA ALA A 186 -3.09 -22.02 -2.05
C ALA A 186 -3.04 -22.85 -0.76
N LYS A 187 -3.91 -23.85 -0.62
CA LYS A 187 -3.92 -24.79 0.51
C LYS A 187 -2.63 -25.63 0.66
N LYS A 188 -1.86 -25.79 -0.40
CA LYS A 188 -0.58 -26.54 -0.36
C LYS A 188 0.60 -25.66 0.03
N GLN A 189 0.42 -24.33 0.13
CA GLN A 189 1.50 -23.44 0.53
C GLN A 189 1.75 -23.54 2.04
N SER A 190 2.99 -23.40 2.45
CA SER A 190 3.37 -23.34 3.88
C SER A 190 2.94 -22.00 4.48
N HIS A 191 3.17 -20.91 3.76
CA HIS A 191 2.92 -19.54 4.19
C HIS A 191 2.77 -18.58 3.01
N PHE A 192 2.23 -17.41 3.30
CA PHE A 192 2.28 -16.21 2.47
C PHE A 192 2.88 -15.05 3.26
N HIS A 193 3.24 -13.96 2.58
CA HIS A 193 3.76 -12.75 3.20
C HIS A 193 2.87 -11.56 2.88
N LEU A 194 2.52 -10.76 3.87
CA LEU A 194 1.82 -9.51 3.66
C LEU A 194 2.84 -8.43 3.27
N ALA A 195 2.73 -7.92 2.05
CA ALA A 195 3.64 -6.88 1.53
C ALA A 195 3.12 -5.46 1.77
N ASP A 196 1.79 -5.26 1.69
CA ASP A 196 1.16 -3.96 1.92
C ASP A 196 -0.24 -4.11 2.53
N GLY A 197 -0.69 -3.05 3.21
CA GLY A 197 -2.01 -3.02 3.82
C GLY A 197 -2.07 -3.56 5.25
N HIS A 198 -0.97 -3.47 6.02
CA HIS A 198 -0.88 -3.95 7.40
C HIS A 198 -1.98 -3.41 8.31
N HIS A 199 -2.32 -2.14 8.22
CA HIS A 199 -3.43 -1.56 8.98
C HIS A 199 -4.79 -2.07 8.51
N ARG A 200 -5.00 -2.21 7.18
CA ARG A 200 -6.23 -2.74 6.57
C ARG A 200 -6.48 -4.18 7.01
N ILE A 201 -5.46 -5.03 6.97
CA ILE A 201 -5.62 -6.42 7.40
C ILE A 201 -5.82 -6.54 8.91
N GLN A 202 -5.12 -5.72 9.72
CA GLN A 202 -5.25 -5.77 11.17
C GLN A 202 -6.64 -5.33 11.64
N CYS A 203 -7.25 -4.32 11.00
CA CYS A 203 -8.63 -3.94 11.34
C CYS A 203 -9.63 -5.08 11.03
N MET A 204 -9.44 -5.82 9.92
CA MET A 204 -10.25 -6.98 9.57
C MET A 204 -10.06 -8.15 10.54
N VAL A 205 -8.84 -8.36 11.05
CA VAL A 205 -8.55 -9.34 12.11
C VAL A 205 -9.30 -8.99 13.38
N ASN A 206 -9.24 -7.74 13.84
CA ASN A 206 -9.95 -7.28 15.03
C ASN A 206 -11.46 -7.46 14.88
N LEU A 207 -12.01 -7.08 13.73
CA LEU A 207 -13.41 -7.22 13.40
C LEU A 207 -13.86 -8.70 13.39
N SER A 208 -13.04 -9.56 12.79
CA SER A 208 -13.26 -11.03 12.78
C SER A 208 -13.33 -11.62 14.20
N GLN A 209 -12.51 -11.11 15.12
CA GLN A 209 -12.54 -11.53 16.52
C GLN A 209 -13.80 -11.05 17.23
N GLU A 210 -14.20 -9.80 16.98
CA GLU A 210 -15.43 -9.23 17.57
C GLU A 210 -16.69 -10.00 17.15
N ILE A 211 -16.82 -10.30 15.86
CA ILE A 211 -17.99 -11.05 15.34
C ILE A 211 -17.86 -12.57 15.46
N GLN A 212 -16.71 -13.06 15.96
CA GLN A 212 -16.38 -14.48 16.12
C GLN A 212 -16.51 -15.31 14.83
N LYS A 213 -16.20 -14.69 13.69
CA LYS A 213 -16.25 -15.34 12.37
C LYS A 213 -15.02 -14.95 11.55
N PRO A 214 -14.44 -15.87 10.75
CA PRO A 214 -13.39 -15.51 9.83
C PRO A 214 -13.92 -14.54 8.77
N LEU A 215 -13.11 -13.54 8.43
CA LEU A 215 -13.34 -12.62 7.33
C LEU A 215 -12.32 -12.87 6.23
N PHE A 216 -12.68 -12.49 5.00
CA PHE A 216 -11.86 -12.66 3.82
C PHE A 216 -11.62 -11.30 3.13
N PRO A 217 -10.76 -10.44 3.70
CA PRO A 217 -10.45 -9.14 3.10
C PRO A 217 -9.93 -9.26 1.68
N LEU A 218 -10.35 -8.32 0.83
CA LEU A 218 -9.90 -8.19 -0.55
C LEU A 218 -8.37 -8.14 -0.59
N SER A 219 -7.79 -9.05 -1.35
CA SER A 219 -6.36 -9.28 -1.43
C SER A 219 -5.90 -9.45 -2.86
N TYR A 220 -4.73 -8.90 -3.18
CA TYR A 220 -4.02 -9.11 -4.44
C TYR A 220 -2.83 -10.02 -4.19
N LEU A 221 -2.92 -11.26 -4.63
CA LEU A 221 -1.92 -12.30 -4.45
C LEU A 221 -0.98 -12.34 -5.64
N VAL A 222 0.30 -12.05 -5.43
CA VAL A 222 1.32 -11.92 -6.48
C VAL A 222 2.56 -12.77 -6.18
N HIS A 223 3.27 -13.20 -7.21
CA HIS A 223 4.54 -13.89 -7.03
C HIS A 223 5.66 -12.90 -6.66
N GLN A 224 6.53 -13.28 -5.72
CA GLN A 224 7.62 -12.43 -5.21
C GLN A 224 8.53 -11.84 -6.30
N SER A 225 8.72 -12.55 -7.43
CA SER A 225 9.58 -12.06 -8.52
C SER A 225 9.06 -10.78 -9.18
N GLN A 226 7.77 -10.49 -9.05
CA GLN A 226 7.12 -9.32 -9.65
C GLN A 226 7.15 -8.09 -8.73
N ILE A 227 7.52 -8.28 -7.47
CA ILE A 227 7.64 -7.17 -6.52
C ILE A 227 8.92 -6.40 -6.79
N LYS A 228 8.75 -5.11 -7.03
CA LYS A 228 9.86 -4.14 -7.06
C LYS A 228 9.78 -3.31 -5.80
N LEU A 229 10.77 -3.46 -4.95
CA LEU A 229 10.89 -2.63 -3.75
C LEU A 229 11.45 -1.27 -4.17
N HIS A 230 10.71 -0.22 -3.83
CA HIS A 230 11.17 1.16 -3.98
C HIS A 230 11.60 1.69 -2.62
N SER A 231 12.64 2.51 -2.62
CA SER A 231 12.99 3.28 -1.43
C SER A 231 11.94 4.35 -1.17
N PHE A 232 11.74 4.66 0.10
CA PHE A 232 10.93 5.79 0.52
C PHE A 232 11.83 6.92 1.03
N VAL A 233 11.34 8.14 0.90
CA VAL A 233 11.92 9.29 1.56
C VAL A 233 10.95 9.73 2.65
N TRP A 234 11.43 9.76 3.89
CA TRP A 234 10.73 10.41 4.98
C TRP A 234 11.17 11.86 5.03
N TYR A 235 10.26 12.77 5.24
CA TYR A 235 10.59 14.20 5.33
C TYR A 235 9.65 14.93 6.27
N SER A 236 10.16 16.01 6.87
CA SER A 236 9.36 16.97 7.63
C SER A 236 9.37 18.32 6.92
N ASN A 237 8.21 18.94 6.85
CA ASN A 237 8.05 20.32 6.39
C ASN A 237 8.22 21.35 7.54
N ALA A 238 8.46 20.88 8.76
CA ALA A 238 8.67 21.74 9.91
C ALA A 238 9.86 22.69 9.71
N ILE A 239 9.68 23.92 10.10
CA ILE A 239 10.77 24.91 10.14
C ILE A 239 11.60 24.62 11.42
N LEU A 240 12.78 24.06 11.21
CA LEU A 240 13.67 23.74 12.32
C LEU A 240 14.24 25.02 12.96
N SER A 241 14.06 25.17 14.27
CA SER A 241 14.79 26.18 15.04
C SER A 241 16.29 25.93 14.98
N GLU A 242 17.11 26.96 15.28
CA GLU A 242 18.57 26.81 15.29
C GLU A 242 19.02 25.79 16.33
N ASP A 243 18.40 25.80 17.52
CA ASP A 243 18.66 24.82 18.57
C ASP A 243 18.37 23.39 18.13
N THR A 244 17.18 23.16 17.55
CA THR A 244 16.79 21.83 17.00
C THR A 244 17.75 21.37 15.92
N PHE A 245 18.15 22.27 15.04
CA PHE A 245 19.13 21.98 13.98
C PHE A 245 20.49 21.55 14.55
N LEU A 246 21.02 22.31 15.52
CA LEU A 246 22.31 21.98 16.11
C LEU A 246 22.28 20.67 16.90
N ARG A 247 21.20 20.41 17.65
CA ARG A 247 21.02 19.15 18.37
C ARG A 247 20.92 17.96 17.44
N LEU A 248 20.15 18.03 16.36
CA LEU A 248 20.07 16.97 15.34
C LEU A 248 21.41 16.70 14.69
N LYS A 249 22.15 17.75 14.32
CA LYS A 249 23.50 17.64 13.78
C LYS A 249 24.46 16.90 14.72
N GLN A 250 24.43 17.23 16.00
CA GLN A 250 25.24 16.54 17.02
C GLN A 250 24.85 15.05 17.14
N ILE A 251 23.56 14.75 17.13
CA ILE A 251 23.06 13.37 17.16
C ILE A 251 23.53 12.61 15.93
N PHE A 252 23.45 13.18 14.72
CA PHE A 252 23.93 12.52 13.50
C PHE A 252 25.40 12.14 13.62
N ILE A 253 26.25 13.04 14.05
CA ILE A 253 27.68 12.79 14.25
C ILE A 253 27.89 11.70 15.34
N LYS A 254 27.20 11.79 16.45
CA LYS A 254 27.27 10.82 17.57
C LYS A 254 26.84 9.41 17.14
N GLN A 255 25.88 9.30 16.22
CA GLN A 255 25.38 8.03 15.67
C GLN A 255 26.23 7.52 14.49
N GLY A 256 27.37 8.13 14.20
CA GLY A 256 28.30 7.69 13.16
C GLY A 256 27.95 8.20 11.75
N GLY A 257 27.16 9.25 11.66
CA GLY A 257 26.87 9.92 10.38
C GLY A 257 28.09 10.63 9.83
N LEU A 258 28.45 10.32 8.59
CA LEU A 258 29.58 10.95 7.87
C LEU A 258 29.06 12.13 7.04
N ALA A 259 29.65 13.30 7.20
CA ALA A 259 29.29 14.47 6.42
C ALA A 259 29.65 14.26 4.94
N LEU A 260 28.71 14.56 4.04
CA LEU A 260 28.85 14.39 2.60
C LEU A 260 28.87 15.77 1.93
N THR A 261 29.74 15.94 0.93
CA THR A 261 29.94 17.20 0.22
C THR A 261 29.03 17.41 -0.97
N GLU A 262 28.47 16.35 -1.53
CA GLU A 262 27.62 16.41 -2.71
C GLU A 262 26.53 15.31 -2.75
N LEU A 263 25.42 15.62 -3.43
CA LEU A 263 24.26 14.76 -3.70
C LEU A 263 24.56 13.55 -4.63
N LYS A 264 25.73 13.49 -5.23
CA LYS A 264 26.18 12.40 -6.14
C LYS A 264 26.53 11.09 -5.42
N VAL A 265 26.42 11.06 -4.11
CA VAL A 265 26.68 9.83 -3.37
C VAL A 265 25.62 8.81 -3.72
N SER A 266 26.04 7.81 -4.49
CA SER A 266 25.17 6.69 -4.82
C SER A 266 24.66 6.08 -3.51
N THR A 267 23.34 5.92 -3.39
CA THR A 267 22.69 5.18 -2.26
C THR A 267 23.24 3.75 -2.12
N ASN A 268 24.12 3.32 -3.03
CA ASN A 268 24.82 2.04 -2.93
C ASN A 268 25.86 2.00 -1.80
N GLN A 269 26.43 3.14 -1.42
CA GLN A 269 27.43 3.22 -0.37
C GLN A 269 26.80 3.39 1.02
N TYR A 270 25.70 4.16 1.11
CA TYR A 270 25.03 4.46 2.38
C TYR A 270 23.58 3.97 2.32
N PRO A 271 23.18 3.01 3.17
CA PRO A 271 21.80 2.54 3.26
C PRO A 271 20.82 3.62 3.78
N LEU A 272 21.33 4.61 4.51
CA LEU A 272 20.58 5.78 4.95
C LEU A 272 21.39 7.04 4.65
N VAL A 273 20.76 8.01 4.01
CA VAL A 273 21.29 9.37 3.84
C VAL A 273 20.29 10.34 4.46
N ILE A 274 20.77 11.24 5.31
CA ILE A 274 19.93 12.27 5.94
C ILE A 274 20.34 13.64 5.41
N GLN A 275 19.36 14.39 4.92
CA GLN A 275 19.51 15.80 4.60
C GLN A 275 18.92 16.63 5.74
N ILE A 276 19.68 17.59 6.23
CA ILE A 276 19.20 18.62 7.13
C ILE A 276 19.63 19.99 6.61
N ARG A 277 18.68 20.81 6.19
CA ARG A 277 18.94 22.04 5.43
C ARG A 277 19.83 21.75 4.21
N GLN A 278 21.03 22.34 4.14
CA GLN A 278 22.02 22.15 3.07
C GLN A 278 23.07 21.07 3.39
N LEU A 279 23.03 20.48 4.58
CA LEU A 279 23.99 19.47 4.99
C LEU A 279 23.47 18.06 4.73
N TRP A 280 24.39 17.16 4.39
CA TRP A 280 24.12 15.77 4.10
C TRP A 280 24.94 14.86 4.99
N PHE A 281 24.35 13.79 5.50
CA PHE A 281 25.00 12.79 6.33
C PHE A 281 24.69 11.38 5.81
N GLY A 282 25.73 10.61 5.51
CA GLY A 282 25.62 9.19 5.14
C GLY A 282 25.86 8.29 6.32
N PHE A 283 25.05 7.24 6.45
CA PHE A 283 25.19 6.24 7.52
C PHE A 283 25.47 4.88 6.88
N THR A 284 26.60 4.26 7.30
CA THR A 284 26.96 2.89 6.87
C THR A 284 26.08 1.86 7.61
N LYS A 285 26.16 0.59 7.16
CA LYS A 285 25.45 -0.52 7.85
C LYS A 285 25.92 -0.68 9.29
N GLU A 286 27.21 -0.45 9.56
CA GLU A 286 27.83 -0.58 10.88
C GLU A 286 27.37 0.53 11.82
N ALA A 287 27.10 1.73 11.29
CA ALA A 287 26.57 2.86 12.07
C ALA A 287 25.08 2.63 12.42
N ILE A 288 24.33 1.93 11.55
CA ILE A 288 22.92 1.58 11.77
C ILE A 288 22.88 0.33 12.64
N LYS A 289 22.88 0.50 13.97
CA LYS A 289 22.89 -0.60 14.95
C LYS A 289 21.56 -1.35 15.07
N SER A 290 20.57 -1.01 14.26
CA SER A 290 19.23 -1.60 14.23
C SER A 290 19.07 -2.52 13.02
N GLU A 291 18.25 -3.56 13.14
CA GLU A 291 17.93 -4.47 12.03
C GLU A 291 17.15 -3.75 10.92
N ASN A 292 16.45 -2.66 11.23
CA ASN A 292 15.78 -1.87 10.22
C ASN A 292 16.04 -0.35 10.37
N ILE A 293 16.08 0.33 9.23
CA ILE A 293 16.38 1.77 9.14
C ILE A 293 15.28 2.63 9.78
N PRO A 294 13.98 2.38 9.59
CA PRO A 294 12.91 3.09 10.29
C PRO A 294 13.06 3.11 11.82
N ASP A 295 13.37 1.97 12.43
CA ASP A 295 13.59 1.89 13.88
C ASP A 295 14.83 2.69 14.30
N PHE A 296 15.91 2.65 13.53
CA PHE A 296 17.08 3.49 13.77
C PHE A 296 16.75 4.98 13.74
N ILE A 297 15.96 5.42 12.74
CA ILE A 297 15.54 6.82 12.64
C ILE A 297 14.67 7.21 13.84
N THR A 298 13.66 6.42 14.18
CA THR A 298 12.70 6.78 15.22
C THR A 298 13.28 6.68 16.64
N HIS A 299 14.06 5.64 16.92
CA HIS A 299 14.55 5.38 18.28
C HIS A 299 15.94 5.97 18.55
N SER A 300 16.83 6.02 17.55
CA SER A 300 18.20 6.48 17.76
C SER A 300 18.40 7.95 17.36
N ILE A 301 17.64 8.45 16.39
CA ILE A 301 17.80 9.81 15.86
C ILE A 301 16.72 10.76 16.41
N LEU A 302 15.45 10.38 16.29
CA LEU A 302 14.31 11.24 16.62
C LEU A 302 13.70 10.99 17.99
N SER A 303 14.29 10.13 18.82
CA SER A 303 13.75 9.79 20.16
C SER A 303 13.49 11.00 21.06
N SER A 304 14.28 12.05 20.92
CA SER A 304 14.14 13.32 21.68
C SER A 304 13.33 14.40 20.95
N PHE A 305 12.66 14.06 19.83
CA PHE A 305 11.95 15.00 18.95
C PHE A 305 10.58 14.45 18.56
N SER A 306 9.72 14.23 19.55
CA SER A 306 8.37 13.64 19.33
C SER A 306 7.51 14.44 18.36
N GLU A 307 7.64 15.77 18.35
CA GLU A 307 6.94 16.65 17.41
C GLU A 307 7.36 16.37 15.95
N LEU A 308 8.67 16.24 15.70
CA LEU A 308 9.17 15.90 14.36
C LEU A 308 8.74 14.50 13.93
N GLN A 309 8.66 13.54 14.86
CA GLN A 309 8.16 12.19 14.54
C GLN A 309 6.70 12.22 14.09
N SER A 310 5.86 13.03 14.74
CA SER A 310 4.44 13.15 14.40
C SER A 310 4.18 13.88 13.08
N GLU A 311 5.14 14.70 12.63
CA GLU A 311 5.06 15.48 11.38
C GLU A 311 5.76 14.80 10.19
N LEU A 312 6.32 13.60 10.37
CA LEU A 312 6.97 12.90 9.27
C LEU A 312 5.96 12.49 8.20
N ASN A 313 6.23 12.92 7.00
CA ASN A 313 5.56 12.50 5.78
C ASN A 313 6.46 11.54 5.02
N TYR A 314 5.90 10.72 4.13
CA TYR A 314 6.67 9.81 3.29
C TYR A 314 6.22 9.90 1.83
N LYS A 315 7.17 9.71 0.93
CA LYS A 315 6.93 9.61 -0.52
C LYS A 315 7.81 8.52 -1.13
N PRO A 316 7.35 7.84 -2.20
CA PRO A 316 8.21 6.96 -2.97
C PRO A 316 9.43 7.74 -3.51
N ASN A 317 10.62 7.15 -3.41
CA ASN A 317 11.84 7.72 -3.94
C ASN A 317 11.91 7.48 -5.45
N THR A 318 11.29 8.37 -6.22
CA THR A 318 11.38 8.38 -7.68
C THR A 318 12.39 9.41 -8.15
N SER A 319 13.02 9.19 -9.31
CA SER A 319 14.06 10.08 -9.85
C SER A 319 13.67 11.57 -9.94
N ASN A 320 12.37 11.87 -10.04
CA ASN A 320 11.84 13.24 -10.08
C ASN A 320 11.52 13.82 -8.70
N SER A 321 11.46 13.01 -7.64
CA SER A 321 11.12 13.48 -6.29
C SER A 321 12.31 14.17 -5.61
N TRP A 322 13.55 13.82 -5.97
CA TRP A 322 14.77 14.37 -5.39
C TRP A 322 14.91 15.88 -5.61
N THR A 323 14.70 16.33 -6.86
CA THR A 323 14.87 17.75 -7.23
C THR A 323 13.80 18.68 -6.68
N LYS A 324 12.57 18.17 -6.47
CA LYS A 324 11.47 18.97 -5.90
C LYS A 324 11.53 19.06 -4.37
N MET A 325 12.13 18.09 -3.69
CA MET A 325 12.19 18.05 -2.23
C MET A 325 13.35 18.88 -1.66
N THR A 326 14.48 18.99 -2.38
CA THR A 326 15.68 19.70 -1.94
C THR A 326 15.50 21.20 -1.72
N SER A 327 14.50 21.83 -2.34
CA SER A 327 14.29 23.28 -2.25
C SER A 327 13.35 23.72 -1.12
N LYS A 328 12.55 22.80 -0.53
CA LYS A 328 11.51 23.15 0.45
C LYS A 328 11.60 22.43 1.79
N ASN A 329 12.29 21.29 1.88
CA ASN A 329 12.29 20.46 3.09
C ASN A 329 13.54 20.69 3.92
N GLN A 330 13.36 20.92 5.22
CA GLN A 330 14.47 21.17 6.14
C GLN A 330 15.07 19.88 6.71
N LEU A 331 14.33 18.76 6.68
CA LEU A 331 14.79 17.45 7.15
C LEU A 331 14.22 16.35 6.25
N ALA A 332 15.09 15.50 5.70
CA ALA A 332 14.69 14.36 4.90
C ALA A 332 15.61 13.15 5.14
N PHE A 333 15.02 11.95 5.13
CA PHE A 333 15.68 10.66 5.33
C PHE A 333 15.51 9.83 4.06
N TYR A 334 16.60 9.61 3.34
CA TYR A 334 16.65 8.84 2.11
C TYR A 334 17.12 7.43 2.42
N MET A 335 16.22 6.45 2.31
CA MET A 335 16.50 5.06 2.64
C MET A 335 16.73 4.24 1.39
N LYS A 336 17.72 3.35 1.41
CA LYS A 336 17.91 2.34 0.37
C LYS A 336 16.74 1.35 0.41
N PRO A 337 16.28 0.85 -0.76
CA PRO A 337 15.31 -0.23 -0.78
C PRO A 337 15.81 -1.43 0.02
N PHE A 338 14.94 -2.03 0.82
CA PHE A 338 15.25 -3.29 1.49
C PHE A 338 15.48 -4.39 0.46
N SER A 339 16.35 -5.35 0.77
CA SER A 339 16.44 -6.56 -0.05
C SER A 339 15.16 -7.40 0.15
N LYS A 340 14.77 -8.17 -0.87
CA LYS A 340 13.62 -9.09 -0.79
C LYS A 340 13.73 -10.12 0.34
N SER A 341 14.92 -10.36 0.87
CA SER A 341 15.17 -11.25 2.00
C SER A 341 14.61 -10.75 3.34
N TYR A 342 14.07 -9.53 3.40
CA TYR A 342 13.42 -8.95 4.59
C TYR A 342 11.88 -9.00 4.52
N LEU A 343 11.31 -9.42 3.39
CA LEU A 343 9.88 -9.69 3.25
C LEU A 343 9.58 -11.13 3.63
#